data_bbf69408e93607dff45ba4e27d983aa6
#
_entry.id   bbf69408e93607dff45ba4e27d983aa6
#
_cell.length_a   1.000
_cell.length_b   1.000
_cell.length_c   1.000
_cell.angle_alpha   90.00
_cell.angle_beta   90.00
_cell.angle_gamma   90.00
#
_symmetry.space_group_name_H-M   'P 1'
#
loop_
_entity.id
_entity.type
_entity.pdbx_description
1 polymer ?
#
loop_
_entity_poly.entity_id
_entity_poly.type
_entity_poly.pdbx_seq_one_letter_code
_entity_poly.pdbx_strand_id
1 'polypeptide(L)'
;MVERHHQRVVKLEYGPEGDVERTLMFVGKGLVYDTGGADLKVGGFMAGMSRDKGGAASVAGFMKSVADFAPKGVKVIAYLAVVRNSIGSDCFVPDEIITSREGVRVRIGNTDAEGRLAMGDLLSEMKDRALNEVNPELFTVATLTGHAARAMGPYSAYVENGPARAAKISRQIADLGDLWADGAEVSRSRREDYDFIRPRTLADDVLSSNNAASAVTARGHQFPMAFLAIVGGLDKHGTESAQPLPYVHMDIAGSGVEGGDWQHGKPTAATVSSLFARYCL
;
A
#
# COMPACT_ATOMS: atom_id res chain seq x y z
N MET A 1 14.45 20.80 8.10
CA MET A 1 14.71 19.55 7.30
C MET A 1 15.79 19.84 6.29
N VAL A 2 16.65 18.88 5.97
CA VAL A 2 17.67 19.06 4.90
C VAL A 2 16.95 19.08 3.56
N GLU A 3 17.22 20.07 2.70
CA GLU A 3 16.51 20.29 1.42
C GLU A 3 16.46 19.05 0.52
N ARG A 4 17.55 18.27 0.44
CA ARG A 4 17.62 17.02 -0.31
C ARG A 4 16.69 15.92 0.20
N HIS A 5 16.11 16.07 1.41
CA HIS A 5 15.20 15.11 2.03
C HIS A 5 13.73 15.52 1.93
N HIS A 6 13.43 16.60 1.22
CA HIS A 6 12.05 17.00 1.01
C HIS A 6 11.27 15.89 0.29
N GLN A 7 10.05 15.68 0.75
CA GLN A 7 9.14 14.72 0.17
C GLN A 7 8.81 15.03 -1.29
N ARG A 8 8.51 14.01 -2.06
CA ARG A 8 8.07 14.11 -3.45
C ARG A 8 6.94 13.11 -3.69
N VAL A 9 5.98 13.52 -4.50
CA VAL A 9 5.02 12.60 -5.12
C VAL A 9 5.37 12.50 -6.59
N VAL A 10 5.72 11.29 -7.04
CA VAL A 10 5.93 11.04 -8.47
C VAL A 10 4.62 10.51 -9.03
N LYS A 11 4.04 11.22 -9.99
CA LYS A 11 2.80 10.84 -10.66
C LYS A 11 3.14 10.32 -12.06
N LEU A 12 2.72 9.10 -12.35
CA LEU A 12 2.94 8.41 -13.61
C LEU A 12 1.57 8.04 -14.20
N GLU A 13 1.44 8.15 -15.51
CA GLU A 13 0.21 7.78 -16.20
C GLU A 13 0.54 7.14 -17.55
N TYR A 14 -0.12 6.02 -17.86
CA TYR A 14 -0.13 5.38 -19.15
C TYR A 14 -1.58 5.37 -19.66
N GLY A 15 -1.79 5.84 -20.89
CA GLY A 15 -3.06 5.74 -21.61
C GLY A 15 -2.88 4.85 -22.85
N PRO A 16 -3.78 3.90 -23.09
CA PRO A 16 -3.72 3.06 -24.29
C PRO A 16 -4.09 3.86 -25.54
N GLU A 17 -3.68 3.36 -26.72
CA GLU A 17 -4.27 3.80 -27.96
C GLU A 17 -5.70 3.24 -28.09
N GLY A 18 -6.68 4.13 -28.33
CA GLY A 18 -8.10 3.77 -28.45
C GLY A 18 -8.86 3.85 -27.12
N ASP A 19 -9.96 3.11 -27.03
CA ASP A 19 -10.87 3.17 -25.90
C ASP A 19 -10.28 2.53 -24.64
N VAL A 20 -10.59 3.13 -23.49
CA VAL A 20 -10.24 2.56 -22.17
C VAL A 20 -11.35 1.61 -21.73
N GLU A 21 -11.00 0.38 -21.42
CA GLU A 21 -11.91 -0.63 -20.88
C GLU A 21 -11.78 -0.77 -19.38
N ARG A 22 -10.58 -0.46 -18.83
CA ARG A 22 -10.24 -0.57 -17.41
C ARG A 22 -9.16 0.42 -17.02
N THR A 23 -9.26 0.93 -15.80
CA THR A 23 -8.23 1.80 -15.19
C THR A 23 -7.65 1.17 -13.94
N LEU A 24 -6.35 0.93 -13.93
CA LEU A 24 -5.60 0.46 -12.78
C LEU A 24 -4.97 1.65 -12.07
N MET A 25 -5.14 1.73 -10.76
CA MET A 25 -4.77 2.89 -9.97
C MET A 25 -3.91 2.48 -8.77
N PHE A 26 -2.65 2.91 -8.76
CA PHE A 26 -1.65 2.45 -7.78
C PHE A 26 -1.15 3.58 -6.89
N VAL A 27 -0.98 3.27 -5.61
CA VAL A 27 -0.16 4.08 -4.68
C VAL A 27 0.96 3.21 -4.13
N GLY A 28 2.20 3.56 -4.43
CA GLY A 28 3.40 2.83 -4.00
C GLY A 28 4.10 3.51 -2.83
N LYS A 29 4.36 2.77 -1.72
CA LYS A 29 5.21 3.24 -0.63
C LYS A 29 6.64 3.41 -1.11
N GLY A 30 7.17 4.63 -0.98
CA GLY A 30 8.49 5.02 -1.44
C GLY A 30 9.36 5.62 -0.32
N LEU A 31 9.38 5.01 0.87
CA LEU A 31 10.25 5.45 1.96
C LEU A 31 11.72 5.26 1.54
N VAL A 32 12.40 6.38 1.24
CA VAL A 32 13.81 6.32 0.81
C VAL A 32 14.73 5.81 1.91
N TYR A 33 14.34 6.05 3.16
CA TYR A 33 14.90 5.44 4.36
C TYR A 33 13.92 5.58 5.52
N ASP A 34 13.76 4.51 6.30
CA ASP A 34 12.92 4.49 7.48
C ASP A 34 13.75 4.26 8.75
N THR A 35 13.81 5.27 9.61
CA THR A 35 14.49 5.16 10.92
C THR A 35 13.56 4.73 12.04
N GLY A 36 12.24 4.64 11.79
CA GLY A 36 11.19 4.48 12.79
C GLY A 36 10.64 5.82 13.30
N GLY A 37 11.30 6.94 13.02
CA GLY A 37 10.93 8.24 13.57
C GLY A 37 11.24 8.33 15.05
N ALA A 38 10.33 8.92 15.85
CA ALA A 38 10.47 9.02 17.30
C ALA A 38 10.51 7.65 17.99
N ASP A 39 9.77 6.66 17.46
CA ASP A 39 9.88 5.23 17.83
C ASP A 39 11.04 4.58 17.07
N LEU A 40 12.25 5.01 17.39
CA LEU A 40 13.47 4.66 16.65
C LEU A 40 13.68 3.15 16.58
N LYS A 41 13.97 2.64 15.39
CA LYS A 41 14.36 1.24 15.19
C LYS A 41 15.69 0.94 15.88
N VAL A 42 15.63 0.09 16.91
CA VAL A 42 16.79 -0.33 17.71
C VAL A 42 17.09 -1.82 17.49
N GLY A 43 18.18 -2.32 18.07
CA GLY A 43 18.50 -3.76 18.01
C GLY A 43 18.87 -4.28 16.62
N GLY A 44 19.40 -3.42 15.75
CA GLY A 44 19.82 -3.78 14.38
C GLY A 44 18.72 -3.73 13.32
N PHE A 45 17.48 -3.40 13.67
CA PHE A 45 16.35 -3.37 12.74
C PHE A 45 16.37 -2.15 11.78
N MET A 46 17.24 -1.17 11.98
CA MET A 46 17.34 0.00 11.09
C MET A 46 18.19 -0.30 9.86
N ALA A 47 19.22 -1.13 9.98
CA ALA A 47 20.08 -1.48 8.85
C ALA A 47 19.25 -2.18 7.74
N GLY A 48 19.44 -1.77 6.50
CA GLY A 48 18.69 -2.28 5.35
C GLY A 48 17.37 -1.54 5.08
N MET A 49 16.98 -0.56 5.88
CA MET A 49 15.74 0.22 5.67
C MET A 49 15.79 1.15 4.44
N SER A 50 16.88 1.18 3.70
CA SER A 50 16.94 1.75 2.34
C SER A 50 16.00 1.02 1.35
N ARG A 51 15.62 -0.23 1.64
CA ARG A 51 14.67 -1.05 0.84
C ARG A 51 13.20 -0.67 1.05
N ASP A 52 12.88 0.18 2.00
CA ASP A 52 11.50 0.52 2.39
C ASP A 52 10.73 1.35 1.33
N LYS A 53 11.28 1.42 0.14
CA LYS A 53 10.71 1.94 -1.11
C LYS A 53 10.33 0.83 -2.10
N GLY A 54 10.32 -0.41 -1.65
CA GLY A 54 9.99 -1.58 -2.50
C GLY A 54 8.63 -1.46 -3.17
N GLY A 55 7.64 -0.89 -2.47
CA GLY A 55 6.32 -0.63 -3.06
C GLY A 55 6.35 0.32 -4.25
N ALA A 56 7.05 1.45 -4.12
CA ALA A 56 7.23 2.39 -5.24
C ALA A 56 8.06 1.77 -6.37
N ALA A 57 9.08 0.98 -6.04
CA ALA A 57 9.90 0.28 -7.03
C ALA A 57 9.09 -0.75 -7.83
N SER A 58 8.25 -1.54 -7.15
CA SER A 58 7.34 -2.50 -7.79
C SER A 58 6.36 -1.79 -8.74
N VAL A 59 5.69 -0.73 -8.28
CA VAL A 59 4.75 0.04 -9.11
C VAL A 59 5.47 0.67 -10.31
N ALA A 60 6.67 1.24 -10.13
CA ALA A 60 7.45 1.78 -11.24
C ALA A 60 7.88 0.71 -12.25
N GLY A 61 8.24 -0.49 -11.77
CA GLY A 61 8.56 -1.65 -12.61
C GLY A 61 7.34 -2.11 -13.41
N PHE A 62 6.19 -2.19 -12.79
CA PHE A 62 4.94 -2.50 -13.49
C PHE A 62 4.61 -1.45 -14.55
N MET A 63 4.69 -0.14 -14.22
CA MET A 63 4.47 0.95 -15.18
C MET A 63 5.43 0.87 -16.37
N LYS A 64 6.70 0.52 -16.14
CA LYS A 64 7.68 0.33 -17.23
C LYS A 64 7.29 -0.84 -18.13
N SER A 65 6.89 -1.97 -17.55
CA SER A 65 6.43 -3.14 -18.31
C SER A 65 5.18 -2.84 -19.12
N VAL A 66 4.23 -2.11 -18.55
CA VAL A 66 3.01 -1.65 -19.26
C VAL A 66 3.37 -0.73 -20.43
N ALA A 67 4.27 0.23 -20.22
CA ALA A 67 4.68 1.17 -21.27
C ALA A 67 5.40 0.47 -22.42
N ASP A 68 6.21 -0.55 -22.14
CA ASP A 68 6.93 -1.31 -23.18
C ASP A 68 6.00 -2.24 -23.97
N PHE A 69 5.03 -2.86 -23.28
CA PHE A 69 4.10 -3.79 -23.90
C PHE A 69 2.94 -3.08 -24.63
N ALA A 70 2.57 -1.89 -24.15
CA ALA A 70 1.48 -1.07 -24.66
C ALA A 70 0.13 -1.81 -24.78
N PRO A 71 -0.41 -2.38 -23.67
CA PRO A 71 -1.65 -3.14 -23.71
C PRO A 71 -2.82 -2.26 -24.15
N LYS A 72 -3.72 -2.82 -24.99
CA LYS A 72 -4.95 -2.15 -25.41
C LYS A 72 -5.98 -2.17 -24.27
N GLY A 73 -6.82 -1.14 -24.21
CA GLY A 73 -7.94 -1.07 -23.26
C GLY A 73 -7.56 -0.81 -21.79
N VAL A 74 -6.27 -0.86 -21.43
CA VAL A 74 -5.80 -0.70 -20.06
C VAL A 74 -5.15 0.67 -19.86
N LYS A 75 -5.77 1.52 -19.04
CA LYS A 75 -5.17 2.75 -18.52
C LYS A 75 -4.53 2.47 -17.18
N VAL A 76 -3.36 3.05 -16.89
CA VAL A 76 -2.70 2.91 -15.59
C VAL A 76 -2.31 4.27 -15.03
N ILE A 77 -2.66 4.51 -13.76
CA ILE A 77 -2.33 5.72 -13.02
C ILE A 77 -1.57 5.29 -11.76
N ALA A 78 -0.41 5.88 -11.50
CA ALA A 78 0.39 5.51 -10.36
C ALA A 78 0.95 6.74 -9.63
N TYR A 79 0.85 6.74 -8.30
CA TYR A 79 1.45 7.73 -7.42
C TYR A 79 2.48 7.04 -6.52
N LEU A 80 3.70 7.57 -6.49
CA LEU A 80 4.77 7.07 -5.65
C LEU A 80 5.01 8.06 -4.52
N ALA A 81 4.80 7.60 -3.28
CA ALA A 81 4.96 8.39 -2.05
C ALA A 81 6.43 8.40 -1.62
N VAL A 82 7.24 9.27 -2.21
CA VAL A 82 8.68 9.33 -1.96
C VAL A 82 8.96 10.26 -0.79
N VAL A 83 9.18 9.68 0.39
CA VAL A 83 9.41 10.40 1.64
C VAL A 83 10.51 9.73 2.47
N ARG A 84 10.95 10.37 3.55
CA ARG A 84 11.85 9.81 4.56
C ARG A 84 11.19 9.86 5.93
N ASN A 85 11.28 8.79 6.71
CA ASN A 85 10.94 8.79 8.12
C ASN A 85 12.22 8.95 8.96
N SER A 86 12.33 10.06 9.68
CA SER A 86 13.52 10.40 10.48
C SER A 86 13.16 11.26 11.68
N ILE A 87 13.98 11.21 12.71
CA ILE A 87 13.92 12.13 13.83
C ILE A 87 14.33 13.53 13.36
N GLY A 88 13.63 14.55 13.82
CA GLY A 88 13.93 15.96 13.54
C GLY A 88 12.93 16.88 14.25
N SER A 89 13.14 18.18 14.16
CA SER A 89 12.26 19.20 14.78
C SER A 89 10.82 19.13 14.27
N ASP A 90 10.63 18.66 13.04
CA ASP A 90 9.34 18.60 12.35
C ASP A 90 8.81 17.17 12.24
N CYS A 91 9.36 16.21 13.01
CA CYS A 91 8.84 14.86 13.03
C CYS A 91 7.58 14.78 13.88
N PHE A 92 6.60 13.98 13.42
CA PHE A 92 5.43 13.65 14.24
C PHE A 92 5.79 12.68 15.37
N VAL A 93 5.02 12.69 16.43
CA VAL A 93 5.24 11.89 17.63
C VAL A 93 3.98 11.12 18.04
N PRO A 94 4.09 10.07 18.89
CA PRO A 94 2.92 9.41 19.44
C PRO A 94 2.00 10.39 20.17
N ASP A 95 0.69 10.13 20.09
CA ASP A 95 -0.40 10.95 20.62
C ASP A 95 -0.67 12.26 19.85
N GLU A 96 0.17 12.66 18.93
CA GLU A 96 -0.15 13.76 18.02
C GLU A 96 -1.38 13.41 17.16
N ILE A 97 -2.20 14.40 16.85
CA ILE A 97 -3.37 14.25 15.98
C ILE A 97 -3.13 15.05 14.71
N ILE A 98 -3.03 14.34 13.59
CA ILE A 98 -2.95 14.96 12.27
C ILE A 98 -4.28 14.79 11.53
N THR A 99 -4.55 15.65 10.56
CA THR A 99 -5.77 15.57 9.75
C THR A 99 -5.41 15.13 8.34
N SER A 100 -6.05 14.04 7.88
CA SER A 100 -5.87 13.55 6.50
C SER A 100 -6.62 14.45 5.50
N ARG A 101 -6.33 14.23 4.21
CA ARG A 101 -7.01 14.90 3.09
C ARG A 101 -8.54 14.71 3.13
N GLU A 102 -9.05 13.57 3.61
CA GLU A 102 -10.47 13.29 3.81
C GLU A 102 -11.08 14.01 5.03
N GLY A 103 -10.29 14.77 5.78
CA GLY A 103 -10.72 15.42 7.02
C GLY A 103 -10.73 14.49 8.23
N VAL A 104 -10.25 13.26 8.10
CA VAL A 104 -10.17 12.29 9.19
C VAL A 104 -9.06 12.67 10.16
N ARG A 105 -9.40 12.79 11.46
CA ARG A 105 -8.43 13.09 12.52
C ARG A 105 -7.76 11.81 12.98
N VAL A 106 -6.48 11.70 12.65
CA VAL A 106 -5.65 10.52 12.88
C VAL A 106 -4.79 10.72 14.12
N ARG A 107 -5.02 9.92 15.16
CA ARG A 107 -4.09 9.86 16.29
C ARG A 107 -2.92 8.99 15.92
N ILE A 108 -1.72 9.51 16.07
CA ILE A 108 -0.48 8.76 15.88
C ILE A 108 -0.29 7.78 17.04
N GLY A 109 -0.14 6.52 16.68
CA GLY A 109 0.36 5.48 17.59
C GLY A 109 1.87 5.38 17.47
N ASN A 110 2.37 4.24 16.97
CA ASN A 110 3.79 4.05 16.72
C ASN A 110 4.22 4.82 15.45
N THR A 111 5.26 5.67 15.56
CA THR A 111 5.77 6.46 14.42
C THR A 111 6.49 5.60 13.37
N ASP A 112 6.84 4.35 13.69
CA ASP A 112 7.33 3.33 12.74
C ASP A 112 6.20 2.73 11.86
N ALA A 113 4.98 3.25 11.99
CA ALA A 113 3.84 2.95 11.12
C ALA A 113 3.57 4.11 10.13
N GLU A 114 4.61 4.73 9.61
CA GLU A 114 4.63 5.91 8.74
C GLU A 114 4.15 5.63 7.32
N GLY A 115 4.39 4.43 6.80
CA GLY A 115 4.10 4.08 5.40
C GLY A 115 2.64 4.25 5.04
N ARG A 116 1.73 3.86 5.93
CA ARG A 116 0.28 4.05 5.73
C ARG A 116 -0.13 5.52 5.81
N LEU A 117 0.57 6.34 6.60
CA LEU A 117 0.36 7.80 6.64
C LEU A 117 0.78 8.43 5.31
N ALA A 118 1.96 8.07 4.80
CA ALA A 118 2.48 8.57 3.52
C ALA A 118 1.58 8.21 2.32
N MET A 119 0.87 7.08 2.36
CA MET A 119 -0.01 6.64 1.27
C MET A 119 -1.46 7.12 1.40
N GLY A 120 -1.93 7.43 2.60
CA GLY A 120 -3.34 7.70 2.88
C GLY A 120 -3.93 8.83 2.04
N ASP A 121 -3.28 9.99 2.01
CA ASP A 121 -3.74 11.16 1.25
C ASP A 121 -3.67 10.94 -0.26
N LEU A 122 -2.67 10.20 -0.73
CA LEU A 122 -2.56 9.85 -2.15
C LEU A 122 -3.65 8.86 -2.56
N LEU A 123 -4.01 7.94 -1.67
CA LEU A 123 -5.12 7.01 -1.90
C LEU A 123 -6.46 7.75 -1.94
N SER A 124 -6.63 8.78 -1.10
CA SER A 124 -7.79 9.68 -1.14
C SER A 124 -7.90 10.41 -2.50
N GLU A 125 -6.80 10.97 -3.01
CA GLU A 125 -6.78 11.60 -4.34
C GLU A 125 -7.10 10.58 -5.45
N MET A 126 -6.55 9.37 -5.35
CA MET A 126 -6.84 8.28 -6.30
C MET A 126 -8.32 7.87 -6.25
N LYS A 127 -8.92 7.79 -5.06
CA LYS A 127 -10.35 7.48 -4.90
C LYS A 127 -11.22 8.53 -5.60
N ASP A 128 -10.92 9.83 -5.45
CA ASP A 128 -11.68 10.88 -6.13
C ASP A 128 -11.55 10.79 -7.67
N ARG A 129 -10.37 10.46 -8.18
CA ARG A 129 -10.18 10.19 -9.61
C ARG A 129 -10.96 8.95 -10.06
N ALA A 130 -10.93 7.88 -9.27
CA ALA A 130 -11.57 6.60 -9.60
C ALA A 130 -13.07 6.73 -9.86
N LEU A 131 -13.74 7.67 -9.20
CA LEU A 131 -15.17 7.91 -9.39
C LEU A 131 -15.54 8.36 -10.83
N ASN A 132 -14.55 8.79 -11.61
CA ASN A 132 -14.72 9.26 -13.00
C ASN A 132 -13.95 8.39 -14.01
N GLU A 133 -13.31 7.32 -13.57
CA GLU A 133 -12.54 6.43 -14.42
C GLU A 133 -13.37 5.20 -14.85
N VAL A 134 -13.00 4.57 -15.96
CA VAL A 134 -13.67 3.38 -16.50
C VAL A 134 -13.20 2.14 -15.72
N ASN A 135 -14.14 1.42 -15.09
CA ASN A 135 -13.89 0.17 -14.36
C ASN A 135 -12.62 0.24 -13.49
N PRO A 136 -12.56 1.17 -12.51
CA PRO A 136 -11.37 1.41 -11.72
C PRO A 136 -11.08 0.26 -10.76
N GLU A 137 -9.81 -0.12 -10.65
CA GLU A 137 -9.29 -1.04 -9.64
C GLU A 137 -8.14 -0.34 -8.90
N LEU A 138 -8.26 -0.19 -7.56
CA LEU A 138 -7.30 0.55 -6.74
C LEU A 138 -6.36 -0.41 -5.99
N PHE A 139 -5.09 -0.03 -5.92
CA PHE A 139 -4.04 -0.81 -5.27
C PHE A 139 -3.12 0.08 -4.43
N THR A 140 -2.75 -0.39 -3.24
CA THR A 140 -1.57 0.14 -2.54
C THR A 140 -0.52 -0.96 -2.44
N VAL A 141 0.74 -0.64 -2.74
CA VAL A 141 1.85 -1.59 -2.71
C VAL A 141 2.91 -1.08 -1.74
N ALA A 142 3.25 -1.87 -0.74
CA ALA A 142 4.14 -1.41 0.33
C ALA A 142 4.90 -2.53 1.03
N THR A 143 6.18 -2.32 1.32
CA THR A 143 6.93 -3.05 2.33
C THR A 143 6.46 -2.56 3.70
N LEU A 144 5.31 -3.08 4.21
CA LEU A 144 4.61 -2.39 5.27
C LEU A 144 4.78 -3.02 6.65
N THR A 145 4.57 -4.34 6.77
CA THR A 145 4.47 -4.93 8.11
C THR A 145 5.39 -6.13 8.30
N GLY A 146 6.07 -6.17 9.45
CA GLY A 146 6.78 -7.36 9.88
C GLY A 146 5.84 -8.56 10.07
N HIS A 147 4.54 -8.32 10.30
CA HIS A 147 3.55 -9.38 10.40
C HIS A 147 3.33 -10.11 9.07
N ALA A 148 3.24 -9.39 7.93
CA ALA A 148 3.14 -10.00 6.61
C ALA A 148 4.36 -10.90 6.32
N ALA A 149 5.56 -10.36 6.55
CA ALA A 149 6.80 -11.14 6.37
C ALA A 149 6.86 -12.39 7.26
N ARG A 150 6.36 -12.29 8.51
CA ARG A 150 6.35 -13.43 9.44
C ARG A 150 5.26 -14.45 9.12
N ALA A 151 4.07 -13.99 8.69
CA ALA A 151 2.92 -14.86 8.44
C ALA A 151 2.99 -15.55 7.07
N MET A 152 3.46 -14.82 6.04
CA MET A 152 3.46 -15.28 4.65
C MET A 152 4.85 -15.68 4.13
N GLY A 153 5.93 -15.41 4.91
CA GLY A 153 7.30 -15.69 4.45
C GLY A 153 7.65 -14.86 3.22
N PRO A 154 8.14 -15.48 2.13
CA PRO A 154 8.55 -14.78 0.91
C PRO A 154 7.38 -14.40 0.00
N TYR A 155 6.14 -14.72 0.38
CA TYR A 155 4.95 -14.41 -0.42
C TYR A 155 4.39 -13.02 -0.08
N SER A 156 3.84 -12.35 -1.09
CA SER A 156 3.10 -11.11 -0.89
C SER A 156 1.75 -11.38 -0.19
N ALA A 157 1.33 -10.50 0.71
CA ALA A 157 0.03 -10.57 1.36
C ALA A 157 -0.95 -9.61 0.68
N TYR A 158 -2.00 -10.11 0.04
CA TYR A 158 -3.04 -9.29 -0.58
C TYR A 158 -4.25 -9.17 0.34
N VAL A 159 -4.50 -7.98 0.86
CA VAL A 159 -5.64 -7.69 1.74
C VAL A 159 -6.69 -6.93 0.94
N GLU A 160 -7.86 -7.55 0.76
CA GLU A 160 -8.92 -7.06 -0.12
C GLU A 160 -10.14 -6.52 0.63
N ASN A 161 -10.80 -5.51 0.05
CA ASN A 161 -12.11 -5.03 0.50
C ASN A 161 -13.26 -5.89 -0.09
N GLY A 162 -14.50 -5.57 0.28
CA GLY A 162 -15.69 -6.27 -0.20
C GLY A 162 -15.84 -6.29 -1.72
N PRO A 163 -15.79 -5.14 -2.41
CA PRO A 163 -15.86 -5.06 -3.87
C PRO A 163 -14.76 -5.86 -4.59
N ALA A 164 -13.49 -5.76 -4.16
CA ALA A 164 -12.39 -6.52 -4.76
C ALA A 164 -12.59 -8.03 -4.58
N ARG A 165 -13.09 -8.45 -3.41
CA ARG A 165 -13.45 -9.85 -3.15
C ARG A 165 -14.57 -10.34 -4.05
N ALA A 166 -15.63 -9.55 -4.21
CA ALA A 166 -16.75 -9.90 -5.08
C ALA A 166 -16.30 -10.09 -6.54
N ALA A 167 -15.38 -9.25 -7.01
CA ALA A 167 -14.77 -9.32 -8.33
C ALA A 167 -13.62 -10.36 -8.42
N LYS A 168 -13.25 -11.03 -7.31
CA LYS A 168 -12.17 -12.04 -7.22
C LYS A 168 -10.79 -11.52 -7.65
N ILE A 169 -10.53 -10.23 -7.49
CA ILE A 169 -9.32 -9.56 -8.01
C ILE A 169 -8.06 -10.18 -7.40
N SER A 170 -7.95 -10.17 -6.07
CA SER A 170 -6.77 -10.69 -5.37
C SER A 170 -6.50 -12.15 -5.69
N ARG A 171 -7.57 -12.97 -5.78
CA ARG A 171 -7.43 -14.38 -6.10
C ARG A 171 -6.90 -14.60 -7.50
N GLN A 172 -7.42 -13.88 -8.50
CA GLN A 172 -6.95 -14.01 -9.87
C GLN A 172 -5.49 -13.59 -10.03
N ILE A 173 -5.05 -12.52 -9.33
CA ILE A 173 -3.65 -12.09 -9.34
C ILE A 173 -2.77 -13.17 -8.67
N ALA A 174 -3.19 -13.72 -7.53
CA ALA A 174 -2.43 -14.75 -6.82
C ALA A 174 -2.33 -16.06 -7.63
N ASP A 175 -3.44 -16.55 -8.20
CA ASP A 175 -3.47 -17.76 -9.02
C ASP A 175 -2.53 -17.62 -10.25
N LEU A 176 -2.46 -16.43 -10.87
CA LEU A 176 -1.52 -16.12 -11.93
C LEU A 176 -0.08 -15.97 -11.41
N GLY A 177 0.08 -15.42 -10.22
CA GLY A 177 1.39 -15.30 -9.57
C GLY A 177 2.08 -16.64 -9.37
N ASP A 178 1.32 -17.68 -9.02
CA ASP A 178 1.84 -19.05 -8.90
C ASP A 178 2.41 -19.59 -10.23
N LEU A 179 1.82 -19.18 -11.36
CA LEU A 179 2.31 -19.57 -12.68
C LEU A 179 3.52 -18.73 -13.13
N TRP A 180 3.67 -17.52 -12.62
CA TRP A 180 4.69 -16.55 -13.05
C TRP A 180 5.78 -16.31 -12.00
N ALA A 181 5.92 -17.21 -11.02
CA ALA A 181 6.91 -17.14 -9.94
C ALA A 181 6.86 -15.81 -9.15
N ASP A 182 5.65 -15.33 -8.87
CA ASP A 182 5.34 -14.13 -8.11
C ASP A 182 4.16 -14.42 -7.15
N GLY A 183 4.30 -15.49 -6.37
CA GLY A 183 3.24 -16.02 -5.52
C GLY A 183 2.81 -15.06 -4.42
N ALA A 184 1.54 -15.16 -4.07
CA ALA A 184 0.92 -14.32 -3.05
C ALA A 184 -0.16 -15.08 -2.28
N GLU A 185 -0.37 -14.67 -1.03
CA GLU A 185 -1.43 -15.17 -0.16
C GLU A 185 -2.55 -14.14 -0.04
N VAL A 186 -3.80 -14.58 -0.22
CA VAL A 186 -4.96 -13.70 -0.09
C VAL A 186 -5.44 -13.65 1.35
N SER A 187 -5.36 -12.47 1.94
CA SER A 187 -5.89 -12.13 3.26
C SER A 187 -7.21 -11.35 3.13
N ARG A 188 -8.11 -11.54 4.09
CA ARG A 188 -9.39 -10.84 4.09
C ARG A 188 -9.43 -9.80 5.19
N SER A 189 -9.85 -8.59 4.84
CA SER A 189 -10.27 -7.58 5.80
C SER A 189 -11.52 -8.06 6.56
N ARG A 190 -11.57 -7.79 7.85
CA ARG A 190 -12.65 -8.16 8.75
C ARG A 190 -13.08 -6.95 9.59
N ARG A 191 -14.26 -7.04 10.21
CA ARG A 191 -14.74 -6.00 11.12
C ARG A 191 -13.75 -5.72 12.25
N GLU A 192 -13.09 -6.76 12.78
CA GLU A 192 -12.12 -6.66 13.85
C GLU A 192 -10.90 -5.78 13.49
N ASP A 193 -10.55 -5.68 12.20
CA ASP A 193 -9.46 -4.82 11.74
C ASP A 193 -9.83 -3.34 11.86
N TYR A 194 -11.08 -2.99 11.59
CA TYR A 194 -11.63 -1.65 11.79
C TYR A 194 -11.86 -1.35 13.28
N ASP A 195 -12.34 -2.33 14.03
CA ASP A 195 -12.55 -2.20 15.47
C ASP A 195 -11.23 -1.96 16.22
N PHE A 196 -10.13 -2.53 15.74
CA PHE A 196 -8.79 -2.39 16.34
C PHE A 196 -8.26 -0.95 16.31
N ILE A 197 -8.59 -0.19 15.27
CA ILE A 197 -8.14 1.20 15.06
C ILE A 197 -9.21 2.25 15.38
N ARG A 198 -10.23 1.90 16.17
CA ARG A 198 -11.26 2.85 16.62
C ARG A 198 -10.66 4.02 17.39
N PRO A 199 -11.33 5.20 17.35
CA PRO A 199 -10.89 6.37 18.09
C PRO A 199 -10.72 6.09 19.59
N ARG A 200 -9.76 6.77 20.18
CA ARG A 200 -9.46 6.67 21.63
C ARG A 200 -10.16 7.76 22.43
N THR A 201 -10.43 8.90 21.80
CA THR A 201 -11.02 10.07 22.42
C THR A 201 -12.00 10.76 21.45
N LEU A 202 -12.66 11.81 21.91
CA LEU A 202 -13.50 12.67 21.05
C LEU A 202 -12.67 13.55 20.09
N ALA A 203 -11.37 13.62 20.28
CA ALA A 203 -10.47 14.44 19.45
C ALA A 203 -9.97 13.73 18.19
N ASP A 204 -10.07 12.42 18.14
CA ASP A 204 -9.59 11.59 17.03
C ASP A 204 -10.73 10.77 16.42
N ASP A 205 -10.59 10.39 15.15
CA ASP A 205 -11.54 9.55 14.41
C ASP A 205 -10.97 8.15 14.18
N VAL A 206 -9.63 8.02 14.12
CA VAL A 206 -8.94 6.76 13.89
C VAL A 206 -7.55 6.76 14.54
N LEU A 207 -7.09 5.59 14.96
CA LEU A 207 -5.72 5.37 15.43
C LEU A 207 -4.85 4.86 14.25
N SER A 208 -3.67 5.43 14.03
CA SER A 208 -2.77 4.99 12.95
C SER A 208 -2.27 3.55 13.14
N SER A 209 -1.92 3.20 14.37
CA SER A 209 -1.48 1.86 14.80
C SER A 209 -1.50 1.77 16.32
N ASN A 210 -1.35 0.55 16.88
CA ASN A 210 -0.94 0.40 18.27
C ASN A 210 0.55 0.75 18.45
N ASN A 211 1.03 0.77 19.69
CA ASN A 211 2.44 1.06 20.01
C ASN A 211 3.32 -0.20 20.05
N ALA A 212 2.78 -1.36 19.70
CA ALA A 212 3.55 -2.60 19.61
C ALA A 212 4.15 -2.79 18.20
N ALA A 213 5.20 -3.60 18.12
CA ALA A 213 5.76 -3.99 16.83
C ALA A 213 4.73 -4.75 15.99
N SER A 214 4.62 -4.44 14.69
CA SER A 214 3.66 -5.07 13.80
C SER A 214 3.81 -6.60 13.72
N ALA A 215 5.05 -7.11 13.83
CA ALA A 215 5.35 -8.53 13.75
C ALA A 215 4.68 -9.39 14.85
N VAL A 216 4.35 -8.78 16.00
CA VAL A 216 3.73 -9.47 17.16
C VAL A 216 2.29 -9.05 17.39
N THR A 217 1.77 -8.13 16.58
CA THR A 217 0.38 -7.67 16.66
C THR A 217 -0.52 -8.63 15.88
N ALA A 218 -1.54 -9.16 16.53
CA ALA A 218 -2.54 -10.01 15.86
C ALA A 218 -3.17 -9.26 14.69
N ARG A 219 -3.32 -9.93 13.55
CA ARG A 219 -3.82 -9.35 12.30
C ARG A 219 -3.04 -8.11 11.85
N GLY A 220 -1.71 -8.10 12.13
CA GLY A 220 -0.85 -6.94 11.96
C GLY A 220 -0.70 -6.43 10.51
N HIS A 221 -1.02 -7.24 9.49
CA HIS A 221 -1.03 -6.80 8.10
C HIS A 221 -2.44 -6.52 7.55
N GLN A 222 -3.51 -6.88 8.29
CA GLN A 222 -4.88 -6.61 7.85
C GLN A 222 -5.38 -5.24 8.30
N PHE A 223 -5.18 -4.85 9.57
CA PHE A 223 -5.69 -3.56 10.05
C PHE A 223 -5.05 -2.34 9.36
N PRO A 224 -3.81 -2.36 8.83
CA PRO A 224 -3.30 -1.27 7.99
C PRO A 224 -4.14 -0.99 6.75
N MET A 225 -4.72 -2.04 6.15
CA MET A 225 -5.65 -1.86 5.03
C MET A 225 -6.94 -1.16 5.49
N ALA A 226 -7.49 -1.53 6.66
CA ALA A 226 -8.66 -0.85 7.23
C ALA A 226 -8.37 0.64 7.50
N PHE A 227 -7.19 0.95 8.03
CA PHE A 227 -6.73 2.32 8.20
C PHE A 227 -6.70 3.08 6.86
N LEU A 228 -6.04 2.51 5.85
CA LEU A 228 -5.96 3.11 4.51
C LEU A 228 -7.35 3.31 3.87
N ALA A 229 -8.26 2.36 4.08
CA ALA A 229 -9.63 2.49 3.59
C ALA A 229 -10.36 3.70 4.24
N ILE A 230 -10.20 3.91 5.54
CA ILE A 230 -10.82 5.03 6.26
C ILE A 230 -10.20 6.37 5.83
N VAL A 231 -8.88 6.50 5.89
CA VAL A 231 -8.21 7.78 5.58
C VAL A 231 -8.22 8.10 4.09
N GLY A 232 -8.36 7.08 3.24
CA GLY A 232 -8.56 7.21 1.79
C GLY A 232 -10.02 7.41 1.37
N GLY A 233 -10.98 7.32 2.30
CA GLY A 233 -12.42 7.47 2.02
C GLY A 233 -13.04 6.27 1.30
N LEU A 234 -12.33 5.14 1.19
CA LEU A 234 -12.81 3.92 0.51
C LEU A 234 -13.80 3.11 1.36
N ASP A 235 -13.86 3.36 2.66
CA ASP A 235 -14.86 2.80 3.58
C ASP A 235 -16.30 3.18 3.18
N LYS A 236 -16.46 4.31 2.48
CA LYS A 236 -17.73 4.79 1.93
C LYS A 236 -18.12 4.15 0.59
N HIS A 237 -17.19 3.39 -0.03
CA HIS A 237 -17.32 2.76 -1.34
C HIS A 237 -17.30 1.21 -1.24
N GLY A 238 -17.94 0.68 -0.20
CA GLY A 238 -18.13 -0.75 0.01
C GLY A 238 -19.12 -1.38 -0.99
N THR A 239 -19.37 -2.70 -0.83
CA THR A 239 -20.22 -3.48 -1.75
C THR A 239 -21.64 -2.94 -1.89
N GLU A 240 -22.18 -2.32 -0.83
CA GLU A 240 -23.55 -1.79 -0.80
C GLU A 240 -23.62 -0.31 -1.23
N SER A 241 -22.49 0.31 -1.58
CA SER A 241 -22.50 1.71 -2.02
C SER A 241 -23.04 1.85 -3.45
N ALA A 242 -23.50 3.05 -3.80
CA ALA A 242 -23.94 3.35 -5.19
C ALA A 242 -22.77 3.27 -6.20
N GLN A 243 -21.55 3.46 -5.73
CA GLN A 243 -20.31 3.36 -6.52
C GLN A 243 -19.29 2.53 -5.73
N PRO A 244 -19.38 1.19 -5.75
CA PRO A 244 -18.42 0.34 -5.08
C PRO A 244 -17.06 0.42 -5.79
N LEU A 245 -15.99 0.61 -5.02
CA LEU A 245 -14.62 0.69 -5.53
C LEU A 245 -13.82 -0.52 -5.06
N PRO A 246 -13.36 -1.40 -5.97
CA PRO A 246 -12.44 -2.47 -5.64
C PRO A 246 -11.10 -1.92 -5.16
N TYR A 247 -10.64 -2.40 -3.99
CA TYR A 247 -9.38 -2.00 -3.40
C TYR A 247 -8.62 -3.20 -2.84
N VAL A 248 -7.35 -3.31 -3.19
CA VAL A 248 -6.41 -4.31 -2.68
C VAL A 248 -5.18 -3.63 -2.11
N HIS A 249 -4.88 -3.91 -0.85
CA HIS A 249 -3.59 -3.57 -0.25
C HIS A 249 -2.63 -4.75 -0.42
N MET A 250 -1.49 -4.51 -1.06
CA MET A 250 -0.43 -5.50 -1.29
C MET A 250 0.72 -5.23 -0.33
N ASP A 251 0.79 -5.99 0.76
CA ASP A 251 1.91 -5.92 1.69
C ASP A 251 3.01 -6.87 1.22
N ILE A 252 4.09 -6.28 0.71
CA ILE A 252 5.23 -6.98 0.14
C ILE A 252 6.44 -6.98 1.07
N ALA A 253 6.24 -6.82 2.38
CA ALA A 253 7.35 -6.77 3.35
C ALA A 253 8.19 -8.05 3.37
N GLY A 254 7.58 -9.21 3.07
CA GLY A 254 8.28 -10.50 2.98
C GLY A 254 8.87 -10.77 1.61
N SER A 255 8.20 -10.37 0.53
CA SER A 255 8.62 -10.61 -0.86
C SER A 255 9.49 -9.49 -1.44
N GLY A 256 9.30 -8.25 -0.99
CA GLY A 256 10.04 -7.08 -1.46
C GLY A 256 11.42 -6.94 -0.80
N VAL A 257 12.27 -7.96 -0.86
CA VAL A 257 13.59 -7.99 -0.22
C VAL A 257 14.72 -7.62 -1.17
N GLU A 258 15.66 -6.79 -0.71
CA GLU A 258 16.78 -6.29 -1.51
C GLU A 258 17.68 -7.42 -2.05
N GLY A 259 17.89 -8.43 -1.24
CA GLY A 259 18.72 -9.58 -1.57
C GLY A 259 18.10 -10.58 -2.55
N GLY A 260 16.81 -10.44 -2.85
CA GLY A 260 16.03 -11.50 -3.48
C GLY A 260 15.80 -12.69 -2.53
N ASP A 261 15.02 -13.64 -2.96
CA ASP A 261 14.74 -14.90 -2.25
C ASP A 261 14.65 -16.05 -3.25
N TRP A 262 14.13 -17.22 -2.82
CA TRP A 262 13.98 -18.37 -3.70
C TRP A 262 12.93 -18.16 -4.80
N GLN A 263 11.94 -17.29 -4.60
CA GLN A 263 10.89 -16.96 -5.57
C GLN A 263 11.32 -15.82 -6.50
N HIS A 264 11.95 -14.77 -5.95
CA HIS A 264 12.36 -13.58 -6.69
C HIS A 264 13.88 -13.52 -6.81
N GLY A 265 14.36 -13.42 -8.02
CA GLY A 265 15.77 -13.10 -8.27
C GLY A 265 16.15 -11.69 -7.79
N LYS A 266 17.40 -11.35 -7.97
CA LYS A 266 17.91 -10.00 -7.67
C LYS A 266 17.96 -9.15 -8.94
N PRO A 267 17.41 -7.93 -8.94
CA PRO A 267 16.57 -7.31 -7.88
C PRO A 267 15.19 -7.94 -7.81
N THR A 268 14.57 -7.85 -6.63
CA THR A 268 13.19 -8.30 -6.45
C THR A 268 12.20 -7.47 -7.27
N ALA A 269 11.16 -8.13 -7.77
CA ALA A 269 10.10 -7.54 -8.59
C ALA A 269 8.70 -7.98 -8.12
N ALA A 270 8.53 -8.11 -6.81
CA ALA A 270 7.26 -8.57 -6.20
C ALA A 270 6.05 -7.84 -6.79
N THR A 271 5.00 -8.58 -7.08
CA THR A 271 3.73 -8.17 -7.71
C THR A 271 3.79 -7.74 -9.18
N VAL A 272 4.97 -7.61 -9.78
CA VAL A 272 5.09 -7.08 -11.17
C VAL A 272 4.60 -8.11 -12.18
N SER A 273 5.08 -9.35 -12.10
CA SER A 273 4.74 -10.39 -13.07
C SER A 273 3.29 -10.88 -12.93
N SER A 274 2.80 -11.01 -11.71
CA SER A 274 1.40 -11.40 -11.44
C SER A 274 0.39 -10.36 -11.92
N LEU A 275 0.66 -9.07 -11.67
CA LEU A 275 -0.15 -7.97 -12.20
C LEU A 275 -0.06 -7.91 -13.73
N PHE A 276 1.13 -8.05 -14.30
CA PHE A 276 1.33 -8.04 -15.75
C PHE A 276 0.57 -9.19 -16.42
N ALA A 277 0.66 -10.39 -15.87
CA ALA A 277 -0.05 -11.56 -16.39
C ALA A 277 -1.57 -11.38 -16.38
N ARG A 278 -2.12 -10.70 -15.37
CA ARG A 278 -3.57 -10.49 -15.28
C ARG A 278 -4.10 -9.39 -16.19
N TYR A 279 -3.33 -8.34 -16.39
CA TYR A 279 -3.85 -7.12 -17.01
C TYR A 279 -3.30 -6.81 -18.40
N CYS A 280 -2.18 -7.42 -18.76
CA CYS A 280 -1.52 -7.13 -20.03
C CYS A 280 -1.51 -8.33 -21.00
N LEU A 281 -1.68 -9.56 -20.50
CA LEU A 281 -1.79 -10.78 -21.31
C LEU A 281 -3.23 -11.25 -21.43
#